data_87bc6cb6d44581110ab64477c1c1de99
#
_entry.id   87bc6cb6d44581110ab64477c1c1de99
#
_cell.length_a   1.000
_cell.length_b   1.000
_cell.length_c   1.000
_cell.angle_alpha   90.00
_cell.angle_beta   90.00
_cell.angle_gamma   90.00
#
_symmetry.space_group_name_H-M   'P 1'
#
loop_
_entity.id
_entity.type
_entity.pdbx_description
1 polymer ?
#
loop_
_entity_poly.entity_id
_entity_poly.type
_entity_poly.pdbx_seq_one_letter_code
_entity_poly.pdbx_strand_id
1 'polypeptide(L)'
;RSFHVTGVQTCALPIWRGHRIPPSEINYRANIDALKRAGVTELISVSAVGSLKEELKPGMFVIVDQFIDRTFARKKSFFSSGLVSHVSMANPVCNRLGNHIQSTAKSIGIEVVRGGIYIAMEGPQFSSIAESELYRSWGCDVVGMTNMPEAKLAREAEICYASVAMVTDYDCWHTEHENVSVDAMIKVLNDNADNARSLVNSASSVIFSDHLSSECDCKFSLENAI
;
A
#
# COMPACT_ATOMS: atom_id res chain seq x y z
N ARG A 1 9.69 13.09 -26.21
CA ARG A 1 8.69 13.54 -25.21
C ARG A 1 8.54 12.40 -24.21
N SER A 2 9.13 12.56 -23.04
CA SER A 2 9.01 11.62 -21.93
C SER A 2 7.61 11.79 -21.31
N PHE A 3 6.75 10.80 -21.45
CA PHE A 3 5.50 10.75 -20.73
C PHE A 3 5.80 10.15 -19.36
N HIS A 4 5.80 10.99 -18.32
CA HIS A 4 5.81 10.51 -16.96
C HIS A 4 4.37 10.20 -16.57
N VAL A 5 4.06 8.93 -16.39
CA VAL A 5 2.76 8.48 -15.87
C VAL A 5 2.94 8.20 -14.40
N THR A 6 2.38 9.05 -13.55
CA THR A 6 2.20 8.71 -12.14
C THR A 6 1.06 7.70 -12.05
N GLY A 7 1.40 6.45 -11.77
CA GLY A 7 0.41 5.41 -11.55
C GLY A 7 -0.12 5.50 -10.12
N VAL A 8 -1.36 5.96 -9.96
CA VAL A 8 -2.08 5.82 -8.71
C VAL A 8 -3.00 4.64 -8.82
N GLN A 9 -2.67 3.57 -8.08
CA GLN A 9 -3.58 2.46 -7.92
C GLN A 9 -4.31 2.60 -6.60
N THR A 10 -5.57 2.99 -6.66
CA THR A 10 -6.47 2.90 -5.51
C THR A 10 -6.99 1.48 -5.41
N CYS A 11 -6.46 0.71 -4.47
CA CYS A 11 -7.09 -0.49 -4.00
C CYS A 11 -8.15 -0.11 -2.96
N ALA A 12 -9.23 0.51 -3.41
CA ALA A 12 -10.43 0.54 -2.60
C ALA A 12 -11.11 -0.82 -2.73
N LEU A 13 -11.52 -1.40 -1.62
CA LEU A 13 -12.42 -2.55 -1.63
C LEU A 13 -13.55 -2.29 -2.61
N PRO A 14 -13.78 -3.18 -3.40
CA PRO A 14 -13.07 -4.27 -4.00
C PRO A 14 -12.70 -3.95 -5.41
N ILE A 15 -11.61 -3.84 -5.44
CA ILE A 15 -10.64 -4.01 -6.47
C ILE A 15 -11.29 -4.28 -7.80
N TRP A 16 -11.77 -3.27 -8.45
CA TRP A 16 -12.42 -3.18 -9.73
C TRP A 16 -13.89 -2.76 -9.65
N ARG A 17 -14.34 -2.13 -10.68
CA ARG A 17 -15.74 -1.72 -10.81
C ARG A 17 -16.68 -2.88 -10.49
N GLY A 18 -17.46 -2.73 -9.44
CA GLY A 18 -18.52 -3.66 -9.06
C GLY A 18 -18.14 -4.81 -8.15
N HIS A 19 -17.00 -4.77 -7.44
CA HIS A 19 -16.63 -5.74 -6.39
C HIS A 19 -16.64 -7.20 -6.85
N ARG A 20 -15.92 -7.52 -7.89
CA ARG A 20 -16.05 -8.82 -8.56
C ARG A 20 -14.84 -9.72 -8.48
N ILE A 21 -13.69 -9.19 -8.05
CA ILE A 21 -12.42 -9.92 -8.01
C ILE A 21 -11.94 -9.98 -6.58
N PRO A 22 -11.81 -11.17 -5.97
CA PRO A 22 -11.24 -11.31 -4.63
C PRO A 22 -9.75 -10.96 -4.63
N PRO A 23 -9.18 -10.56 -3.49
CA PRO A 23 -7.79 -10.11 -3.40
C PRO A 23 -6.76 -11.07 -4.01
N SER A 24 -6.97 -12.37 -3.88
CA SER A 24 -6.03 -13.39 -4.36
C SER A 24 -6.11 -13.66 -5.87
N GLU A 25 -7.18 -13.21 -6.53
CA GLU A 25 -7.37 -13.32 -7.99
C GLU A 25 -6.94 -12.05 -8.75
N ILE A 26 -6.52 -11.00 -8.02
CA ILE A 26 -5.98 -9.80 -8.66
C ILE A 26 -4.72 -10.17 -9.46
N ASN A 27 -4.64 -9.68 -10.67
CA ASN A 27 -3.46 -9.90 -11.51
C ASN A 27 -2.36 -8.87 -11.19
N TYR A 28 -1.78 -8.95 -9.98
CA TYR A 28 -0.75 -8.03 -9.51
C TYR A 28 0.44 -7.92 -10.48
N ARG A 29 0.89 -9.04 -11.06
CA ARG A 29 2.00 -9.02 -12.03
C ARG A 29 1.64 -8.22 -13.27
N ALA A 30 0.46 -8.43 -13.84
CA ALA A 30 0.05 -7.67 -15.02
C ALA A 30 -0.10 -6.18 -14.71
N ASN A 31 -0.58 -5.83 -13.52
CA ASN A 31 -0.71 -4.44 -13.10
C ASN A 31 0.66 -3.75 -13.02
N ILE A 32 1.62 -4.35 -12.31
CA ILE A 32 2.97 -3.78 -12.18
C ILE A 32 3.72 -3.79 -13.53
N ASP A 33 3.60 -4.86 -14.32
CA ASP A 33 4.19 -4.92 -15.67
C ASP A 33 3.65 -3.80 -16.59
N ALA A 34 2.34 -3.58 -16.58
CA ALA A 34 1.72 -2.51 -17.35
C ALA A 34 2.23 -1.13 -16.93
N LEU A 35 2.36 -0.87 -15.62
CA LEU A 35 2.92 0.37 -15.11
C LEU A 35 4.39 0.53 -15.52
N LYS A 36 5.21 -0.51 -15.39
CA LYS A 36 6.62 -0.48 -15.82
C LYS A 36 6.74 -0.20 -17.32
N ARG A 37 5.94 -0.85 -18.16
CA ARG A 37 5.91 -0.62 -19.63
C ARG A 37 5.44 0.79 -19.99
N ALA A 38 4.56 1.38 -19.17
CA ALA A 38 4.13 2.77 -19.32
C ALA A 38 5.21 3.78 -18.88
N GLY A 39 6.37 3.33 -18.37
CA GLY A 39 7.47 4.18 -17.93
C GLY A 39 7.31 4.73 -16.51
N VAL A 40 6.44 4.11 -15.69
CA VAL A 40 6.26 4.51 -14.29
C VAL A 40 7.52 4.17 -13.50
N THR A 41 8.06 5.16 -12.82
CA THR A 41 9.21 5.04 -11.92
C THR A 41 8.83 5.13 -10.45
N GLU A 42 7.65 5.67 -10.14
CA GLU A 42 7.15 5.90 -8.79
C GLU A 42 5.69 5.51 -8.70
N LEU A 43 5.35 4.72 -7.68
CA LEU A 43 4.00 4.19 -7.45
C LEU A 43 3.54 4.54 -6.04
N ILE A 44 2.44 5.28 -5.94
CA ILE A 44 1.71 5.50 -4.70
C ILE A 44 0.50 4.58 -4.69
N SER A 45 0.47 3.66 -3.75
CA SER A 45 -0.66 2.77 -3.51
C SER A 45 -1.51 3.33 -2.37
N VAL A 46 -2.82 3.40 -2.56
CA VAL A 46 -3.77 3.79 -1.51
C VAL A 46 -4.64 2.59 -1.18
N SER A 47 -4.67 2.19 0.07
CA SER A 47 -5.37 0.99 0.53
C SER A 47 -6.25 1.28 1.74
N ALA A 48 -7.48 0.76 1.74
CA ALA A 48 -8.30 0.69 2.94
C ALA A 48 -7.76 -0.38 3.89
N VAL A 49 -7.72 -0.07 5.19
CA VAL A 49 -7.15 -0.96 6.21
C VAL A 49 -7.93 -0.88 7.51
N GLY A 50 -7.93 -1.99 8.26
CA GLY A 50 -8.29 -2.00 9.67
C GLY A 50 -7.12 -1.56 10.54
N SER A 51 -7.40 -0.81 11.60
CA SER A 51 -6.40 -0.43 12.61
C SER A 51 -6.21 -1.53 13.65
N LEU A 52 -4.96 -1.74 14.04
CA LEU A 52 -4.56 -2.63 15.13
C LEU A 52 -4.08 -1.85 16.35
N LYS A 53 -4.21 -0.51 16.32
CA LYS A 53 -3.77 0.43 17.34
C LYS A 53 -4.87 1.40 17.71
N GLU A 54 -4.99 1.71 19.00
CA GLU A 54 -5.99 2.66 19.53
C GLU A 54 -5.83 4.07 18.97
N GLU A 55 -4.59 4.51 18.81
CA GLU A 55 -4.25 5.83 18.32
C GLU A 55 -4.48 6.03 16.81
N LEU A 56 -4.58 4.96 16.03
CA LEU A 56 -4.84 5.01 14.59
C LEU A 56 -6.35 4.92 14.33
N LYS A 57 -7.03 6.04 14.42
CA LYS A 57 -8.49 6.12 14.33
C LYS A 57 -9.01 6.02 12.90
N PRO A 58 -10.22 5.50 12.70
CA PRO A 58 -10.91 5.57 11.40
C PRO A 58 -10.90 6.99 10.84
N GLY A 59 -10.55 7.12 9.55
CA GLY A 59 -10.37 8.39 8.87
C GLY A 59 -8.92 8.88 8.81
N MET A 60 -8.02 8.34 9.62
CA MET A 60 -6.60 8.68 9.56
C MET A 60 -5.89 8.00 8.38
N PHE A 61 -4.78 8.60 7.96
CA PHE A 61 -3.88 8.03 6.94
C PHE A 61 -2.55 7.61 7.57
N VAL A 62 -2.07 6.44 7.19
CA VAL A 62 -0.76 5.92 7.63
C VAL A 62 0.11 5.67 6.39
N ILE A 63 1.25 6.34 6.33
CA ILE A 63 2.28 6.06 5.32
C ILE A 63 3.16 4.96 5.89
N VAL A 64 2.85 3.72 5.56
CA VAL A 64 3.54 2.54 6.11
C VAL A 64 4.97 2.42 5.58
N ASP A 65 5.83 1.78 6.32
CA ASP A 65 7.23 1.55 5.94
C ASP A 65 7.66 0.08 6.01
N GLN A 66 6.87 -0.78 6.65
CA GLN A 66 7.15 -2.21 6.77
C GLN A 66 5.93 -3.08 6.45
N PHE A 67 6.19 -4.32 6.05
CA PHE A 67 5.17 -5.29 5.74
C PHE A 67 5.44 -6.65 6.39
N ILE A 68 4.35 -7.29 6.83
CA ILE A 68 4.30 -8.73 7.09
C ILE A 68 3.36 -9.35 6.07
N ASP A 69 3.88 -10.30 5.27
CA ASP A 69 3.12 -10.97 4.21
C ASP A 69 2.56 -12.31 4.70
N ARG A 70 1.27 -12.35 5.00
CA ARG A 70 0.51 -13.55 5.37
C ARG A 70 -0.31 -14.12 4.21
N THR A 71 -0.09 -13.62 2.99
CA THR A 71 -0.74 -14.17 1.80
C THR A 71 -0.08 -15.49 1.38
N PHE A 72 -0.82 -16.42 0.76
CA PHE A 72 -0.28 -17.73 0.40
C PHE A 72 -0.68 -18.22 -1.01
N ALA A 73 -1.80 -17.76 -1.57
CA ALA A 73 -2.29 -18.25 -2.87
C ALA A 73 -1.93 -17.31 -4.05
N ARG A 74 -1.01 -16.37 -3.88
CA ARG A 74 -0.68 -15.31 -4.85
C ARG A 74 0.66 -15.57 -5.54
N LYS A 75 0.78 -15.16 -6.80
CA LYS A 75 2.06 -15.12 -7.50
C LYS A 75 2.85 -13.90 -7.04
N LYS A 76 3.98 -14.13 -6.35
CA LYS A 76 4.73 -13.10 -5.62
C LYS A 76 6.00 -12.61 -6.32
N SER A 77 6.31 -13.13 -7.51
CA SER A 77 7.51 -12.78 -8.27
C SER A 77 7.24 -12.80 -9.76
N PHE A 78 7.95 -11.96 -10.50
CA PHE A 78 8.07 -12.04 -11.96
C PHE A 78 9.01 -13.17 -12.39
N PHE A 79 9.99 -13.49 -11.55
CA PHE A 79 10.97 -14.54 -11.80
C PHE A 79 10.40 -15.91 -11.46
N SER A 80 10.82 -16.93 -12.20
CA SER A 80 10.33 -18.31 -12.07
C SER A 80 11.37 -19.31 -12.52
N SER A 81 10.95 -20.53 -12.91
CA SER A 81 11.87 -21.54 -13.45
C SER A 81 12.73 -20.97 -14.59
N GLY A 82 14.05 -21.10 -14.46
CA GLY A 82 15.04 -20.60 -15.41
C GLY A 82 15.78 -19.34 -14.96
N LEU A 83 15.15 -18.49 -14.16
CA LEU A 83 15.80 -17.31 -13.56
C LEU A 83 15.16 -17.02 -12.22
N VAL A 84 15.96 -16.97 -11.16
CA VAL A 84 15.54 -16.62 -9.81
C VAL A 84 16.22 -15.33 -9.40
N SER A 85 15.48 -14.40 -8.79
CA SER A 85 16.03 -13.15 -8.27
C SER A 85 15.70 -13.01 -6.79
N HIS A 86 16.68 -12.57 -6.00
CA HIS A 86 16.58 -12.38 -4.56
C HIS A 86 16.68 -10.89 -4.19
N VAL A 87 15.66 -10.10 -4.61
CA VAL A 87 15.62 -8.67 -4.27
C VAL A 87 15.50 -8.45 -2.76
N SER A 88 16.24 -7.48 -2.25
CA SER A 88 16.19 -7.12 -0.84
C SER A 88 14.83 -6.50 -0.48
N MET A 89 14.20 -7.03 0.56
CA MET A 89 12.94 -6.53 1.12
C MET A 89 13.10 -5.95 2.53
N ALA A 90 14.33 -5.69 2.98
CA ALA A 90 14.57 -5.08 4.29
C ALA A 90 13.93 -3.68 4.42
N ASN A 91 13.94 -2.91 3.33
CA ASN A 91 13.25 -1.63 3.21
C ASN A 91 12.29 -1.70 2.01
N PRO A 92 11.08 -2.24 2.20
CA PRO A 92 10.15 -2.52 1.10
C PRO A 92 9.53 -1.27 0.49
N VAL A 93 9.56 -0.15 1.22
CA VAL A 93 8.99 1.14 0.83
C VAL A 93 10.12 2.13 0.53
N CYS A 94 9.93 2.95 -0.48
CA CYS A 94 10.84 4.04 -0.80
C CYS A 94 10.70 5.16 0.22
N ASN A 95 11.70 5.34 1.09
CA ASN A 95 11.70 6.37 2.12
C ASN A 95 11.61 7.78 1.53
N ARG A 96 12.30 8.05 0.39
CA ARG A 96 12.21 9.31 -0.32
C ARG A 96 10.75 9.63 -0.69
N LEU A 97 10.08 8.68 -1.35
CA LEU A 97 8.68 8.86 -1.76
C LEU A 97 7.75 9.01 -0.55
N GLY A 98 7.94 8.20 0.51
CA GLY A 98 7.17 8.33 1.75
C GLY A 98 7.34 9.68 2.44
N ASN A 99 8.54 10.23 2.46
CA ASN A 99 8.83 11.56 3.02
C ASN A 99 8.19 12.68 2.18
N HIS A 100 8.18 12.55 0.86
CA HIS A 100 7.48 13.49 -0.03
C HIS A 100 5.98 13.49 0.23
N ILE A 101 5.37 12.31 0.36
CA ILE A 101 3.93 12.20 0.68
C ILE A 101 3.64 12.85 2.03
N GLN A 102 4.46 12.62 3.05
CA GLN A 102 4.30 13.23 4.37
C GLN A 102 4.41 14.76 4.32
N SER A 103 5.42 15.28 3.64
CA SER A 103 5.63 16.72 3.49
C SER A 103 4.46 17.38 2.76
N THR A 104 3.98 16.74 1.70
CA THR A 104 2.83 17.20 0.94
C THR A 104 1.56 17.19 1.78
N ALA A 105 1.28 16.11 2.51
CA ALA A 105 0.13 16.03 3.41
C ALA A 105 0.12 17.20 4.40
N LYS A 106 1.27 17.46 5.03
CA LYS A 106 1.44 18.60 5.95
C LYS A 106 1.15 19.95 5.27
N SER A 107 1.59 20.13 4.03
CA SER A 107 1.41 21.40 3.31
C SER A 107 -0.05 21.68 2.93
N ILE A 108 -0.86 20.65 2.77
CA ILE A 108 -2.29 20.75 2.43
C ILE A 108 -3.22 20.51 3.63
N GLY A 109 -2.66 20.40 4.84
CA GLY A 109 -3.42 20.26 6.08
C GLY A 109 -4.05 18.89 6.31
N ILE A 110 -3.54 17.85 5.66
CA ILE A 110 -3.99 16.47 5.87
C ILE A 110 -3.08 15.81 6.92
N GLU A 111 -3.69 15.31 8.01
CA GLU A 111 -2.97 14.59 9.04
C GLU A 111 -2.60 13.18 8.57
N VAL A 112 -1.31 12.84 8.68
CA VAL A 112 -0.80 11.51 8.35
C VAL A 112 0.17 11.03 9.43
N VAL A 113 0.13 9.75 9.73
CA VAL A 113 1.14 9.07 10.53
C VAL A 113 2.20 8.48 9.61
N ARG A 114 3.48 8.71 9.91
CA ARG A 114 4.61 8.16 9.13
C ARG A 114 5.22 6.98 9.86
N GLY A 115 5.39 5.88 9.14
CA GLY A 115 5.86 4.62 9.68
C GLY A 115 4.72 3.70 10.10
N GLY A 116 5.08 2.45 10.35
CA GLY A 116 4.16 1.42 10.81
C GLY A 116 4.20 0.16 9.96
N ILE A 117 3.82 -0.94 10.59
CA ILE A 117 3.82 -2.28 10.00
C ILE A 117 2.43 -2.60 9.46
N TYR A 118 2.35 -2.80 8.14
CA TYR A 118 1.16 -3.31 7.48
C TYR A 118 1.24 -4.83 7.38
N ILE A 119 0.30 -5.53 7.99
CA ILE A 119 0.13 -6.96 7.76
C ILE A 119 -0.85 -7.20 6.61
N ALA A 120 -0.41 -7.95 5.58
CA ALA A 120 -1.25 -8.35 4.46
C ALA A 120 -1.81 -9.75 4.70
N MET A 121 -3.10 -9.84 4.95
CA MET A 121 -3.81 -11.13 5.05
C MET A 121 -4.32 -11.58 3.67
N GLU A 122 -4.65 -12.86 3.54
CA GLU A 122 -5.14 -13.41 2.26
C GLU A 122 -6.50 -12.85 1.86
N GLY A 123 -7.44 -12.78 2.78
CA GLY A 123 -8.83 -12.48 2.48
C GLY A 123 -9.53 -13.58 1.65
N PRO A 124 -10.76 -13.37 1.13
CA PRO A 124 -11.56 -12.14 1.25
C PRO A 124 -12.25 -11.96 2.62
N GLN A 125 -12.21 -12.96 3.51
CA GLN A 125 -12.77 -12.83 4.85
C GLN A 125 -11.91 -11.86 5.68
N PHE A 126 -12.54 -11.17 6.61
CA PHE A 126 -11.85 -10.36 7.61
C PHE A 126 -11.21 -11.24 8.70
N SER A 127 -10.37 -10.64 9.53
CA SER A 127 -9.70 -11.32 10.64
C SER A 127 -10.71 -11.93 11.61
N SER A 128 -10.39 -13.12 12.13
CA SER A 128 -10.98 -13.56 13.39
C SER A 128 -10.38 -12.76 14.55
N ILE A 129 -11.06 -12.73 15.70
CA ILE A 129 -10.54 -12.07 16.91
C ILE A 129 -9.14 -12.63 17.26
N ALA A 130 -8.95 -13.93 17.17
CA ALA A 130 -7.66 -14.56 17.45
C ALA A 130 -6.54 -14.12 16.48
N GLU A 131 -6.85 -13.94 15.19
CA GLU A 131 -5.92 -13.40 14.22
C GLU A 131 -5.60 -11.93 14.51
N SER A 132 -6.60 -11.11 14.79
CA SER A 132 -6.42 -9.71 15.12
C SER A 132 -5.52 -9.53 16.36
N GLU A 133 -5.77 -10.27 17.43
CA GLU A 133 -4.94 -10.28 18.64
C GLU A 133 -3.51 -10.78 18.36
N LEU A 134 -3.35 -11.77 17.50
CA LEU A 134 -2.04 -12.25 17.07
C LEU A 134 -1.27 -11.15 16.34
N TYR A 135 -1.90 -10.46 15.39
CA TYR A 135 -1.28 -9.36 14.63
C TYR A 135 -0.87 -8.20 15.53
N ARG A 136 -1.72 -7.87 16.50
CA ARG A 136 -1.40 -6.87 17.53
C ARG A 136 -0.19 -7.30 18.37
N SER A 137 -0.11 -8.56 18.78
CA SER A 137 1.02 -9.10 19.54
C SER A 137 2.34 -9.07 18.76
N TRP A 138 2.28 -9.11 17.42
CA TRP A 138 3.44 -8.95 16.53
C TRP A 138 3.85 -7.49 16.33
N GLY A 139 3.11 -6.55 16.91
CA GLY A 139 3.39 -5.13 16.78
C GLY A 139 2.91 -4.51 15.47
N CYS A 140 2.01 -5.18 14.74
CA CYS A 140 1.43 -4.62 13.53
C CYS A 140 0.57 -3.39 13.86
N ASP A 141 0.55 -2.42 12.95
CA ASP A 141 -0.19 -1.17 13.10
C ASP A 141 -1.51 -1.21 12.33
N VAL A 142 -1.50 -1.78 11.13
CA VAL A 142 -2.68 -1.88 10.28
C VAL A 142 -2.76 -3.24 9.58
N VAL A 143 -3.98 -3.67 9.26
CA VAL A 143 -4.26 -4.90 8.53
C VAL A 143 -5.01 -4.61 7.24
N GLY A 144 -4.58 -5.23 6.16
CA GLY A 144 -5.24 -5.12 4.85
C GLY A 144 -4.96 -6.35 3.99
N MET A 145 -5.36 -6.29 2.71
CA MET A 145 -5.33 -7.46 1.83
C MET A 145 -4.50 -7.28 0.56
N THR A 146 -4.07 -6.07 0.19
CA THR A 146 -3.69 -5.79 -1.20
C THR A 146 -2.25 -5.35 -1.42
N ASN A 147 -1.57 -4.81 -0.41
CA ASN A 147 -0.19 -4.34 -0.58
C ASN A 147 0.85 -5.47 -0.81
N MET A 148 0.46 -6.72 -0.55
CA MET A 148 1.26 -7.88 -0.91
C MET A 148 0.50 -8.79 -1.89
N PRO A 149 1.14 -9.17 -2.97
CA PRO A 149 2.55 -9.06 -3.35
C PRO A 149 2.93 -7.76 -4.11
N GLU A 150 2.04 -6.75 -4.15
CA GLU A 150 2.26 -5.52 -4.94
C GLU A 150 3.62 -4.87 -4.65
N ALA A 151 3.98 -4.68 -3.38
CA ALA A 151 5.26 -4.09 -2.99
C ALA A 151 6.47 -4.95 -3.41
N LYS A 152 6.37 -6.28 -3.33
CA LYS A 152 7.41 -7.20 -3.82
C LYS A 152 7.63 -7.07 -5.32
N LEU A 153 6.54 -7.04 -6.08
CA LEU A 153 6.56 -6.91 -7.53
C LEU A 153 7.07 -5.52 -7.97
N ALA A 154 6.68 -4.46 -7.27
CA ALA A 154 7.21 -3.12 -7.51
C ALA A 154 8.73 -3.08 -7.27
N ARG A 155 9.24 -3.76 -6.23
CA ARG A 155 10.68 -3.88 -5.97
C ARG A 155 11.40 -4.64 -7.08
N GLU A 156 10.87 -5.78 -7.54
CA GLU A 156 11.43 -6.51 -8.68
C GLU A 156 11.35 -5.74 -10.00
N ALA A 157 10.39 -4.84 -10.14
CA ALA A 157 10.26 -3.95 -11.29
C ALA A 157 11.10 -2.67 -11.18
N GLU A 158 11.88 -2.49 -10.08
CA GLU A 158 12.69 -1.29 -9.84
C GLU A 158 11.85 0.01 -9.84
N ILE A 159 10.64 -0.08 -9.30
CA ILE A 159 9.72 1.04 -9.13
C ILE A 159 9.78 1.50 -7.67
N CYS A 160 9.96 2.80 -7.44
CA CYS A 160 9.79 3.39 -6.12
C CYS A 160 8.34 3.19 -5.65
N TYR A 161 8.16 2.49 -4.54
CA TYR A 161 6.85 2.15 -4.00
C TYR A 161 6.61 2.83 -2.67
N ALA A 162 5.45 3.44 -2.49
CA ALA A 162 4.96 3.90 -1.20
C ALA A 162 3.48 3.53 -1.03
N SER A 163 3.08 3.19 0.18
CA SER A 163 1.70 2.87 0.51
C SER A 163 1.14 3.87 1.51
N VAL A 164 -0.03 4.40 1.19
CA VAL A 164 -0.86 5.24 2.05
C VAL A 164 -2.06 4.38 2.47
N ALA A 165 -2.02 3.90 3.69
CA ALA A 165 -3.10 3.13 4.28
C ALA A 165 -4.14 4.09 4.86
N MET A 166 -5.39 4.00 4.42
CA MET A 166 -6.51 4.74 4.96
C MET A 166 -7.25 3.87 5.96
N VAL A 167 -7.22 4.25 7.22
CA VAL A 167 -7.89 3.51 8.29
C VAL A 167 -9.39 3.67 8.15
N THR A 168 -10.11 2.56 8.01
CA THR A 168 -11.57 2.54 7.88
C THR A 168 -12.29 2.06 9.14
N ASP A 169 -11.62 1.27 9.95
CA ASP A 169 -12.16 0.61 11.14
C ASP A 169 -11.03 0.18 12.09
N TYR A 170 -11.40 -0.38 13.24
CA TYR A 170 -10.46 -0.94 14.22
C TYR A 170 -10.31 -2.47 14.10
N ASP A 171 -10.51 -3.05 12.92
CA ASP A 171 -10.60 -4.50 12.77
C ASP A 171 -11.63 -5.09 13.77
N CYS A 172 -11.46 -6.32 14.24
CA CYS A 172 -12.43 -6.96 15.14
C CYS A 172 -11.99 -7.03 16.62
N TRP A 173 -10.86 -6.42 16.97
CA TRP A 173 -10.32 -6.49 18.36
C TRP A 173 -10.93 -5.45 19.31
N HIS A 174 -11.48 -4.36 18.79
CA HIS A 174 -11.94 -3.24 19.59
C HIS A 174 -13.36 -3.52 20.11
N THR A 175 -13.51 -3.57 21.43
CA THR A 175 -14.74 -4.01 22.08
C THR A 175 -15.88 -2.97 22.05
N GLU A 176 -15.55 -1.70 21.88
CA GLU A 176 -16.52 -0.59 21.89
C GLU A 176 -17.02 -0.19 20.50
N HIS A 177 -16.41 -0.74 19.45
CA HIS A 177 -16.81 -0.51 18.06
C HIS A 177 -17.52 -1.74 17.49
N GLU A 178 -18.51 -1.49 16.64
CA GLU A 178 -19.21 -2.56 15.94
C GLU A 178 -18.26 -3.38 15.07
N ASN A 179 -18.58 -4.65 14.88
CA ASN A 179 -17.84 -5.51 13.98
C ASN A 179 -17.69 -4.88 12.59
N VAL A 180 -16.55 -5.09 11.97
CA VAL A 180 -16.24 -4.59 10.62
C VAL A 180 -17.34 -4.96 9.65
N SER A 181 -17.98 -3.97 9.06
CA SER A 181 -18.96 -4.16 8.01
C SER A 181 -18.52 -3.42 6.72
N VAL A 182 -18.84 -4.01 5.58
CA VAL A 182 -18.50 -3.41 4.27
C VAL A 182 -19.15 -2.03 4.12
N ASP A 183 -20.37 -1.85 4.61
CA ASP A 183 -21.09 -0.58 4.51
C ASP A 183 -20.44 0.53 5.34
N ALA A 184 -19.99 0.22 6.56
CA ALA A 184 -19.28 1.17 7.41
C ALA A 184 -17.92 1.58 6.79
N MET A 185 -17.19 0.61 6.25
CA MET A 185 -15.93 0.86 5.54
C MET A 185 -16.13 1.75 4.31
N ILE A 186 -17.14 1.48 3.48
CA ILE A 186 -17.48 2.28 2.29
C ILE A 186 -17.83 3.72 2.69
N LYS A 187 -18.54 3.91 3.79
CA LYS A 187 -18.86 5.24 4.30
C LYS A 187 -17.61 6.02 4.63
N VAL A 188 -16.70 5.46 5.45
CA VAL A 188 -15.42 6.12 5.80
C VAL A 188 -14.57 6.37 4.55
N LEU A 189 -14.53 5.42 3.61
CA LEU A 189 -13.86 5.60 2.32
C LEU A 189 -14.39 6.81 1.55
N ASN A 190 -15.71 6.94 1.45
CA ASN A 190 -16.33 8.05 0.73
C ASN A 190 -16.10 9.39 1.44
N ASP A 191 -16.20 9.41 2.77
CA ASP A 191 -15.98 10.62 3.58
C ASP A 191 -14.52 11.12 3.45
N ASN A 192 -13.56 10.23 3.21
CA ASN A 192 -12.14 10.57 3.06
C ASN A 192 -11.63 10.54 1.62
N ALA A 193 -12.47 10.22 0.64
CA ALA A 193 -12.04 10.08 -0.76
C ALA A 193 -11.45 11.38 -1.32
N ASP A 194 -11.97 12.53 -0.94
CA ASP A 194 -11.48 13.82 -1.41
C ASP A 194 -10.12 14.17 -0.79
N ASN A 195 -9.90 13.83 0.47
CA ASN A 195 -8.59 13.95 1.13
C ASN A 195 -7.56 13.05 0.45
N ALA A 196 -7.91 11.80 0.17
CA ALA A 196 -7.03 10.88 -0.53
C ALA A 196 -6.68 11.37 -1.94
N ARG A 197 -7.67 11.86 -2.71
CA ARG A 197 -7.44 12.46 -4.04
C ARG A 197 -6.55 13.70 -3.96
N SER A 198 -6.82 14.60 -3.02
CA SER A 198 -6.04 15.82 -2.83
C SER A 198 -4.60 15.50 -2.48
N LEU A 199 -4.37 14.54 -1.57
CA LEU A 199 -3.03 14.09 -1.20
C LEU A 199 -2.28 13.52 -2.39
N VAL A 200 -2.91 12.61 -3.13
CA VAL A 200 -2.28 11.96 -4.28
C VAL A 200 -1.98 12.97 -5.40
N ASN A 201 -2.92 13.85 -5.74
CA ASN A 201 -2.72 14.86 -6.78
C ASN A 201 -1.60 15.82 -6.40
N SER A 202 -1.57 16.29 -5.16
CA SER A 202 -0.54 17.20 -4.68
C SER A 202 0.83 16.52 -4.61
N ALA A 203 0.89 15.29 -4.10
CA ALA A 203 2.14 14.52 -4.04
C ALA A 203 2.70 14.24 -5.44
N SER A 204 1.84 13.87 -6.39
CA SER A 204 2.25 13.65 -7.78
C SER A 204 2.87 14.90 -8.41
N SER A 205 2.30 16.06 -8.15
CA SER A 205 2.82 17.35 -8.69
C SER A 205 4.19 17.70 -8.13
N VAL A 206 4.42 17.46 -6.85
CA VAL A 206 5.72 17.72 -6.17
C VAL A 206 6.78 16.75 -6.65
N ILE A 207 6.47 15.45 -6.75
CA ILE A 207 7.39 14.42 -7.25
C ILE A 207 7.90 14.80 -8.65
N PHE A 208 7.04 15.37 -9.48
CA PHE A 208 7.38 15.79 -10.84
C PHE A 208 8.42 16.92 -10.87
N SER A 209 8.35 17.86 -9.91
CA SER A 209 9.29 18.96 -9.82
C SER A 209 10.61 18.58 -9.15
N ASP A 210 10.60 17.59 -8.28
CA ASP A 210 11.71 17.24 -7.38
C ASP A 210 12.48 15.99 -7.83
N HIS A 211 12.15 15.47 -9.00
CA HIS A 211 12.71 14.22 -9.57
C HIS A 211 14.25 14.19 -9.69
N LEU A 212 14.89 15.34 -9.52
CA LEU A 212 16.34 15.50 -9.67
C LEU A 212 17.11 15.65 -8.35
N SER A 213 16.45 15.77 -7.20
CA SER A 213 17.12 16.27 -6.00
C SER A 213 17.46 15.24 -4.93
N SER A 214 16.88 14.04 -4.95
CA SER A 214 17.20 13.01 -3.95
C SER A 214 17.33 11.61 -4.56
N GLU A 215 18.47 10.97 -4.32
CA GLU A 215 18.72 9.62 -4.78
C GLU A 215 18.05 8.57 -3.88
N CYS A 216 17.59 7.47 -4.48
CA CYS A 216 17.19 6.26 -3.78
C CYS A 216 17.66 5.03 -4.57
N ASP A 217 17.88 3.92 -3.86
CA ASP A 217 18.40 2.68 -4.45
C ASP A 217 17.33 1.81 -5.14
N CYS A 218 16.07 2.29 -5.20
CA CYS A 218 14.97 1.49 -5.75
C CYS A 218 15.20 1.07 -7.21
N LYS A 219 15.81 1.94 -8.03
CA LYS A 219 16.11 1.68 -9.45
C LYS A 219 17.26 0.70 -9.69
N PHE A 220 17.94 0.24 -8.61
CA PHE A 220 19.05 -0.68 -8.64
C PHE A 220 18.77 -1.96 -7.85
N SER A 221 17.50 -2.24 -7.55
CA SER A 221 17.14 -3.38 -6.71
C SER A 221 17.51 -4.74 -7.29
N LEU A 222 17.72 -4.82 -8.62
CA LEU A 222 18.15 -6.04 -9.32
C LEU A 222 19.66 -6.14 -9.51
N GLU A 223 20.45 -5.11 -9.25
CA GLU A 223 21.88 -5.03 -9.62
C GLU A 223 22.70 -6.18 -9.01
N ASN A 224 22.36 -6.65 -7.80
CA ASN A 224 23.03 -7.76 -7.12
C ASN A 224 22.04 -8.85 -6.68
N ALA A 225 20.91 -9.00 -7.38
CA ALA A 225 19.81 -9.87 -6.99
C ALA A 225 19.72 -11.16 -7.83
N ILE A 226 20.54 -11.31 -8.86
CA ILE A 226 20.58 -12.44 -9.81
C ILE A 226 21.94 -13.11 -9.74
#